data_822bfb29944dbe08ea8a4102828b80cc
#
_entry.id   822bfb29944dbe08ea8a4102828b80cc
#
_cell.length_a   1.000
_cell.length_b   1.000
_cell.length_c   1.000
_cell.angle_alpha   90.00
_cell.angle_beta   90.00
_cell.angle_gamma   90.00
#
_symmetry.space_group_name_H-M   'P 1'
#
loop_
_entity.id
_entity.type
_entity.pdbx_description
1 polymer ?
#
loop_
_entity_poly.entity_id
_entity_poly.type
_entity_poly.pdbx_seq_one_letter_code
_entity_poly.pdbx_strand_id
1 'polypeptide(L)'
;LYDIGVVPSPEPYQKRTAHGMILGLNPHSFVNLPAEEQEKLLKEYGSQKAAEKALEEKYGEMARHPIVKMSKSLGNVINPDEVVDQYGADTMRLYEMFMGDFEQAAPWQTSAIAGCNRFLDRVWALSDKLVEGEGYRPQLETLLHQTIKKVGADIEGLKMNTAIAQLMTLVNALYDNDGATRAEFETVVQLLNPFAPHMTEELWEKL
;
A
#
# COMPACT_ATOMS: atom_id res chain seq x y z
N LEU A 1 -6.12 21.93 -27.40
CA LEU A 1 -5.88 20.56 -27.91
C LEU A 1 -7.05 20.05 -28.75
N TYR A 2 -8.29 20.33 -28.37
CA TYR A 2 -9.49 19.98 -29.14
C TYR A 2 -9.49 20.71 -30.51
N ASP A 3 -9.21 22.02 -30.53
CA ASP A 3 -9.24 22.87 -31.74
C ASP A 3 -8.22 22.41 -32.80
N ILE A 4 -7.18 21.71 -32.41
CA ILE A 4 -6.14 21.18 -33.30
C ILE A 4 -6.26 19.65 -33.49
N GLY A 5 -7.37 19.04 -33.05
CA GLY A 5 -7.70 17.62 -33.30
C GLY A 5 -6.88 16.60 -32.51
N VAL A 6 -6.17 17.00 -31.43
CA VAL A 6 -5.37 16.10 -30.59
C VAL A 6 -6.24 15.32 -29.62
N VAL A 7 -7.32 15.89 -29.12
CA VAL A 7 -8.29 15.23 -28.25
C VAL A 7 -9.68 15.26 -28.90
N PRO A 8 -10.53 14.24 -28.67
CA PRO A 8 -11.81 14.07 -29.35
C PRO A 8 -12.94 14.97 -28.81
N SER A 9 -12.74 15.63 -27.68
CA SER A 9 -13.74 16.50 -27.04
C SER A 9 -13.12 17.72 -26.41
N PRO A 10 -13.91 18.84 -26.24
CA PRO A 10 -13.41 20.07 -25.58
C PRO A 10 -12.94 19.81 -24.15
N GLU A 11 -13.60 18.89 -23.41
CA GLU A 11 -13.22 18.43 -22.08
C GLU A 11 -12.68 17.00 -22.17
N PRO A 12 -11.32 16.81 -22.13
CA PRO A 12 -10.73 15.49 -22.29
C PRO A 12 -10.87 14.59 -21.07
N TYR A 13 -11.20 15.18 -19.90
CA TYR A 13 -11.34 14.44 -18.65
C TYR A 13 -12.80 14.32 -18.23
N GLN A 14 -13.30 13.09 -18.15
CA GLN A 14 -14.66 12.83 -17.69
C GLN A 14 -14.80 12.90 -16.17
N LYS A 15 -13.73 12.58 -15.44
CA LYS A 15 -13.73 12.59 -13.97
C LYS A 15 -12.34 12.95 -13.45
N ARG A 16 -12.29 13.74 -12.40
CA ARG A 16 -11.10 13.97 -11.58
C ARG A 16 -11.34 13.48 -10.17
N THR A 17 -10.52 12.58 -9.69
CA THR A 17 -10.53 12.14 -8.29
C THR A 17 -9.30 12.73 -7.59
N ALA A 18 -9.51 13.42 -6.48
CA ALA A 18 -8.45 13.93 -5.65
C ALA A 18 -7.98 12.82 -4.71
N HIS A 19 -6.71 12.45 -4.78
CA HIS A 19 -6.12 11.50 -3.84
C HIS A 19 -5.74 12.18 -2.52
N GLY A 20 -5.70 11.39 -1.44
CA GLY A 20 -5.16 11.82 -0.15
C GLY A 20 -3.64 12.04 -0.18
N MET A 21 -3.13 12.69 0.85
CA MET A 21 -1.69 12.92 0.98
C MET A 21 -1.04 11.79 1.77
N ILE A 22 0.16 11.38 1.35
CA ILE A 22 1.03 10.54 2.16
C ILE A 22 1.74 11.44 3.17
N LEU A 23 1.64 11.08 4.46
CA LEU A 23 2.18 11.82 5.57
C LEU A 23 3.43 11.14 6.12
N GLY A 24 4.38 11.93 6.61
CA GLY A 24 5.62 11.45 7.25
C GLY A 24 5.70 11.80 8.74
N LEU A 25 6.65 11.20 9.44
CA LEU A 25 6.96 11.55 10.81
C LEU A 25 7.42 13.02 10.89
N ASN A 26 6.98 13.71 11.92
CA ASN A 26 7.45 15.06 12.19
C ASN A 26 8.73 15.00 13.03
N PRO A 27 9.89 15.40 12.51
CA PRO A 27 11.16 15.35 13.23
C PRO A 27 11.22 16.35 14.39
N HIS A 28 10.29 17.31 14.46
CA HIS A 28 10.21 18.31 15.51
C HIS A 28 9.20 17.97 16.61
N SER A 29 8.48 16.86 16.48
CA SER A 29 7.56 16.40 17.53
C SER A 29 8.32 15.62 18.58
N PHE A 30 8.09 15.90 19.87
CA PHE A 30 8.77 15.26 21.00
C PHE A 30 8.82 13.73 20.90
N VAL A 31 7.71 13.10 20.52
CA VAL A 31 7.61 11.63 20.44
C VAL A 31 8.45 11.00 19.33
N ASN A 32 8.89 11.79 18.35
CA ASN A 32 9.71 11.32 17.23
C ASN A 32 11.20 11.64 17.39
N LEU A 33 11.55 12.42 18.43
CA LEU A 33 12.96 12.72 18.72
C LEU A 33 13.71 11.46 19.17
N PRO A 34 15.03 11.37 18.90
CA PRO A 34 15.87 10.34 19.48
C PRO A 34 15.78 10.32 21.02
N ALA A 35 15.92 9.14 21.62
CA ALA A 35 15.79 8.97 23.08
C ALA A 35 16.71 9.91 23.88
N GLU A 36 17.94 10.11 23.41
CA GLU A 36 18.92 11.01 24.02
C GLU A 36 18.43 12.47 24.05
N GLU A 37 17.81 12.93 22.96
CA GLU A 37 17.24 14.28 22.88
C GLU A 37 16.00 14.43 23.77
N GLN A 38 15.14 13.42 23.83
CA GLN A 38 14.00 13.41 24.73
C GLN A 38 14.46 13.51 26.20
N GLU A 39 15.45 12.71 26.62
CA GLU A 39 16.02 12.76 27.97
C GLU A 39 16.62 14.14 28.29
N LYS A 40 17.35 14.73 27.32
CA LYS A 40 17.93 16.07 27.49
C LYS A 40 16.83 17.11 27.72
N LEU A 41 15.79 17.10 26.91
CA LEU A 41 14.66 18.02 27.06
C LEU A 41 13.89 17.80 28.38
N LEU A 42 13.70 16.54 28.80
CA LEU A 42 13.08 16.24 30.09
C LEU A 42 13.88 16.75 31.28
N LYS A 43 15.21 16.66 31.23
CA LYS A 43 16.10 17.22 32.26
C LYS A 43 16.07 18.76 32.27
N GLU A 44 16.00 19.38 31.10
CA GLU A 44 16.01 20.84 30.94
C GLU A 44 14.66 21.47 31.37
N TYR A 45 13.54 20.88 30.95
CA TYR A 45 12.20 21.45 31.17
C TYR A 45 11.39 20.76 32.27
N GLY A 46 11.89 19.70 32.87
CA GLY A 46 11.32 19.02 34.02
C GLY A 46 10.09 18.16 33.75
N SER A 47 9.45 18.28 32.59
CA SER A 47 8.33 17.44 32.17
C SER A 47 8.16 17.40 30.66
N GLN A 48 7.55 16.32 30.14
CA GLN A 48 7.25 16.18 28.71
C GLN A 48 6.39 17.33 28.19
N LYS A 49 5.35 17.73 28.94
CA LYS A 49 4.46 18.83 28.54
C LYS A 49 5.21 20.17 28.38
N ALA A 50 6.18 20.43 29.25
CA ALA A 50 6.99 21.65 29.17
C ALA A 50 7.98 21.57 28.00
N ALA A 51 8.57 20.40 27.74
CA ALA A 51 9.41 20.14 26.57
C ALA A 51 8.64 20.29 25.25
N GLU A 52 7.44 19.73 25.15
CA GLU A 52 6.55 19.89 24.00
C GLU A 52 6.22 21.36 23.73
N LYS A 53 5.94 22.13 24.80
CA LYS A 53 5.68 23.58 24.67
C LYS A 53 6.90 24.34 24.17
N ALA A 54 8.10 24.00 24.63
CA ALA A 54 9.35 24.61 24.17
C ALA A 54 9.62 24.29 22.68
N LEU A 55 9.33 23.06 22.24
CA LEU A 55 9.41 22.68 20.83
C LEU A 55 8.38 23.45 19.99
N GLU A 56 7.18 23.65 20.50
CA GLU A 56 6.17 24.45 19.84
C GLU A 56 6.58 25.93 19.70
N GLU A 57 7.15 26.53 20.74
CA GLU A 57 7.68 27.91 20.69
C GLU A 57 8.80 28.04 19.67
N LYS A 58 9.62 26.99 19.49
CA LYS A 58 10.75 26.95 18.55
C LYS A 58 10.35 26.67 17.11
N TYR A 59 9.45 25.71 16.88
CA TYR A 59 9.12 25.18 15.55
C TYR A 59 7.69 25.47 15.08
N GLY A 60 6.90 26.14 15.92
CA GLY A 60 5.51 26.46 15.65
C GLY A 60 4.54 25.33 16.04
N GLU A 61 3.25 25.59 15.86
CA GLU A 61 2.16 24.65 16.23
C GLU A 61 2.30 23.25 15.64
N MET A 62 2.94 23.14 14.49
CA MET A 62 3.17 21.83 13.86
C MET A 62 3.95 20.84 14.74
N ALA A 63 4.77 21.31 15.68
CA ALA A 63 5.53 20.43 16.58
C ALA A 63 4.64 19.57 17.49
N ARG A 64 3.38 19.95 17.68
CA ARG A 64 2.37 19.15 18.39
C ARG A 64 1.94 17.89 17.66
N HIS A 65 2.09 17.87 16.34
CA HIS A 65 1.60 16.78 15.49
C HIS A 65 2.74 15.81 15.19
N PRO A 66 2.66 14.55 15.65
CA PRO A 66 3.70 13.56 15.38
C PRO A 66 3.78 13.16 13.90
N ILE A 67 2.72 13.38 13.14
CA ILE A 67 2.61 13.04 11.73
C ILE A 67 2.17 14.30 10.98
N VAL A 68 2.91 14.65 9.92
CA VAL A 68 2.70 15.86 9.13
C VAL A 68 2.93 15.59 7.64
N LYS A 69 2.55 16.54 6.80
CA LYS A 69 2.86 16.49 5.37
C LYS A 69 4.37 16.33 5.16
N MET A 70 4.75 15.41 4.27
CA MET A 70 6.12 15.26 3.84
C MET A 70 6.62 16.53 3.14
N SER A 71 7.81 16.99 3.51
CA SER A 71 8.47 18.09 2.80
C SER A 71 9.99 17.96 2.88
N LYS A 72 10.67 18.43 1.84
CA LYS A 72 12.14 18.41 1.77
C LYS A 72 12.77 19.26 2.89
N SER A 73 12.12 20.36 3.27
CA SER A 73 12.60 21.24 4.35
C SER A 73 12.53 20.60 5.73
N LEU A 74 11.63 19.62 5.95
CA LEU A 74 11.52 18.86 7.18
C LEU A 74 12.41 17.61 7.19
N GLY A 75 12.96 17.22 6.04
CA GLY A 75 13.76 15.99 5.93
C GLY A 75 12.98 14.70 6.17
N ASN A 76 11.65 14.73 6.10
CA ASN A 76 10.76 13.60 6.38
C ASN A 76 10.17 12.96 5.10
N VAL A 77 10.82 13.19 3.96
CA VAL A 77 10.42 12.62 2.67
C VAL A 77 10.98 11.20 2.56
N ILE A 78 10.16 10.29 2.07
CA ILE A 78 10.60 8.94 1.67
C ILE A 78 10.96 8.99 0.18
N ASN A 79 12.15 8.52 -0.16
CA ASN A 79 12.60 8.41 -1.54
C ASN A 79 12.05 7.11 -2.15
N PRO A 80 11.21 7.17 -3.20
CA PRO A 80 10.69 5.97 -3.87
C PRO A 80 11.79 5.03 -4.38
N ASP A 81 12.90 5.56 -4.90
CA ASP A 81 13.99 4.75 -5.45
C ASP A 81 14.60 3.84 -4.37
N GLU A 82 14.80 4.36 -3.15
CA GLU A 82 15.32 3.57 -2.02
C GLU A 82 14.36 2.42 -1.62
N VAL A 83 13.04 2.66 -1.70
CA VAL A 83 12.03 1.65 -1.42
C VAL A 83 12.02 0.58 -2.51
N VAL A 84 12.11 1.00 -3.78
CA VAL A 84 12.16 0.09 -4.94
C VAL A 84 13.43 -0.75 -4.91
N ASP A 85 14.58 -0.16 -4.59
CA ASP A 85 15.85 -0.88 -4.48
C ASP A 85 15.82 -1.94 -3.36
N GLN A 86 15.11 -1.65 -2.27
CA GLN A 86 15.03 -2.54 -1.11
C GLN A 86 13.96 -3.63 -1.24
N TYR A 87 12.78 -3.31 -1.77
CA TYR A 87 11.60 -4.17 -1.75
C TYR A 87 11.05 -4.54 -3.13
N GLY A 88 11.51 -3.87 -4.18
CA GLY A 88 10.98 -4.00 -5.53
C GLY A 88 9.77 -3.09 -5.82
N ALA A 89 9.59 -2.79 -7.11
CA ALA A 89 8.55 -1.87 -7.58
C ALA A 89 7.13 -2.38 -7.27
N ASP A 90 6.88 -3.69 -7.43
CA ASP A 90 5.55 -4.28 -7.16
C ASP A 90 5.16 -4.21 -5.68
N THR A 91 6.13 -4.39 -4.77
CA THR A 91 5.87 -4.23 -3.34
C THR A 91 5.52 -2.79 -2.99
N MET A 92 6.25 -1.82 -3.55
CA MET A 92 5.95 -0.40 -3.35
C MET A 92 4.56 -0.04 -3.87
N ARG A 93 4.23 -0.43 -5.12
CA ARG A 93 2.91 -0.21 -5.72
C ARG A 93 1.78 -0.81 -4.87
N LEU A 94 1.95 -2.08 -4.47
CA LEU A 94 0.97 -2.77 -3.63
C LEU A 94 0.78 -2.05 -2.29
N TYR A 95 1.87 -1.59 -1.66
CA TYR A 95 1.80 -0.88 -0.39
C TYR A 95 1.08 0.47 -0.53
N GLU A 96 1.41 1.28 -1.54
CA GLU A 96 0.74 2.57 -1.77
C GLU A 96 -0.77 2.42 -1.97
N MET A 97 -1.19 1.35 -2.67
CA MET A 97 -2.61 1.04 -2.87
C MET A 97 -3.29 0.40 -1.65
N PHE A 98 -2.51 -0.19 -0.74
CA PHE A 98 -3.04 -0.88 0.44
C PHE A 98 -3.08 0.00 1.70
N MET A 99 -2.26 1.04 1.80
CA MET A 99 -2.06 1.82 3.03
C MET A 99 -3.29 2.57 3.53
N GLY A 100 -4.33 2.74 2.72
CA GLY A 100 -5.56 3.42 3.13
C GLY A 100 -6.55 3.64 2.00
N ASP A 101 -7.62 4.37 2.31
CA ASP A 101 -8.57 4.85 1.33
C ASP A 101 -7.89 5.86 0.40
N PHE A 102 -8.13 5.75 -0.92
CA PHE A 102 -7.47 6.56 -1.93
C PHE A 102 -7.66 8.07 -1.73
N GLU A 103 -8.81 8.50 -1.20
CA GLU A 103 -9.14 9.92 -0.99
C GLU A 103 -8.68 10.44 0.39
N GLN A 104 -8.21 9.56 1.29
CA GLN A 104 -7.81 9.93 2.64
C GLN A 104 -6.30 10.09 2.77
N ALA A 105 -5.89 11.02 3.63
CA ALA A 105 -4.49 11.11 4.00
C ALA A 105 -4.07 9.93 4.87
N ALA A 106 -2.93 9.32 4.57
CA ALA A 106 -2.43 8.16 5.28
C ALA A 106 -0.96 8.33 5.69
N PRO A 107 -0.58 7.94 6.93
CA PRO A 107 0.80 7.98 7.37
C PRO A 107 1.61 6.86 6.73
N TRP A 108 2.81 7.19 6.26
CA TRP A 108 3.77 6.19 5.81
C TRP A 108 4.25 5.32 6.98
N GLN A 109 4.19 4.01 6.79
CA GLN A 109 4.63 3.02 7.77
C GLN A 109 5.56 2.00 7.10
N THR A 110 6.86 2.19 7.24
CA THR A 110 7.87 1.31 6.62
C THR A 110 7.70 -0.17 7.04
N SER A 111 7.27 -0.44 8.26
CA SER A 111 7.03 -1.80 8.73
C SER A 111 5.88 -2.52 7.99
N ALA A 112 4.91 -1.78 7.45
CA ALA A 112 3.80 -2.35 6.70
C ALA A 112 4.22 -2.80 5.29
N ILE A 113 5.26 -2.20 4.71
CA ILE A 113 5.82 -2.61 3.42
C ILE A 113 6.30 -4.07 3.47
N ALA A 114 6.97 -4.46 4.56
CA ALA A 114 7.39 -5.84 4.76
C ALA A 114 6.21 -6.83 4.78
N GLY A 115 5.02 -6.39 5.19
CA GLY A 115 3.78 -7.16 5.11
C GLY A 115 3.33 -7.40 3.67
N CYS A 116 3.38 -6.35 2.83
CA CYS A 116 3.09 -6.42 1.41
C CYS A 116 4.10 -7.32 0.67
N ASN A 117 5.40 -7.16 0.97
CA ASN A 117 6.43 -8.01 0.39
C ASN A 117 6.18 -9.49 0.70
N ARG A 118 5.95 -9.85 1.97
CA ARG A 118 5.63 -11.24 2.36
C ARG A 118 4.37 -11.79 1.67
N PHE A 119 3.37 -10.94 1.40
CA PHE A 119 2.20 -11.37 0.65
C PHE A 119 2.58 -11.73 -0.80
N LEU A 120 3.38 -10.90 -1.48
CA LEU A 120 3.86 -11.18 -2.83
C LEU A 120 4.74 -12.44 -2.87
N ASP A 121 5.66 -12.61 -1.89
CA ASP A 121 6.47 -13.83 -1.76
C ASP A 121 5.59 -15.09 -1.62
N ARG A 122 4.50 -14.99 -0.87
CA ARG A 122 3.54 -16.10 -0.73
C ARG A 122 2.79 -16.39 -2.04
N VAL A 123 2.40 -15.36 -2.79
CA VAL A 123 1.79 -15.57 -4.11
C VAL A 123 2.77 -16.22 -5.06
N TRP A 124 4.03 -15.80 -5.06
CA TRP A 124 5.09 -16.44 -5.84
C TRP A 124 5.26 -17.92 -5.46
N ALA A 125 5.43 -18.20 -4.17
CA ALA A 125 5.60 -19.57 -3.66
C ALA A 125 4.36 -20.45 -3.91
N LEU A 126 3.18 -19.89 -4.14
CA LEU A 126 1.97 -20.64 -4.48
C LEU A 126 2.08 -21.29 -5.86
N SER A 127 2.87 -20.73 -6.79
CA SER A 127 3.15 -21.34 -8.09
C SER A 127 3.84 -22.72 -7.99
N ASP A 128 4.57 -22.96 -6.91
CA ASP A 128 5.22 -24.24 -6.64
C ASP A 128 4.30 -25.24 -5.90
N LYS A 129 3.06 -24.81 -5.59
CA LYS A 129 2.05 -25.59 -4.88
C LYS A 129 0.79 -25.81 -5.72
N LEU A 130 0.98 -25.97 -7.02
CA LEU A 130 -0.13 -26.30 -7.89
C LEU A 130 -0.53 -27.77 -7.69
N VAL A 131 -1.83 -28.00 -7.47
CA VAL A 131 -2.42 -29.33 -7.32
C VAL A 131 -3.13 -29.75 -8.60
N GLU A 132 -3.26 -31.07 -8.81
CA GLU A 132 -4.02 -31.64 -9.92
C GLU A 132 -5.51 -31.28 -9.80
N GLY A 133 -6.15 -30.98 -10.91
CA GLY A 133 -7.57 -30.66 -11.01
C GLY A 133 -7.88 -29.72 -12.17
N GLU A 134 -9.07 -29.90 -12.75
CA GLU A 134 -9.60 -29.01 -13.76
C GLU A 134 -10.56 -27.99 -13.14
N GLY A 135 -10.37 -26.69 -13.47
CA GLY A 135 -11.25 -25.61 -12.99
C GLY A 135 -11.10 -25.29 -11.50
N TYR A 136 -12.16 -24.73 -10.93
CA TYR A 136 -12.20 -24.39 -9.51
C TYR A 136 -12.67 -25.58 -8.68
N ARG A 137 -12.02 -25.80 -7.54
CA ARG A 137 -12.46 -26.82 -6.59
C ARG A 137 -13.78 -26.41 -5.91
N PRO A 138 -14.76 -27.31 -5.72
CA PRO A 138 -16.10 -26.96 -5.21
C PRO A 138 -16.08 -26.18 -3.89
N GLN A 139 -15.13 -26.49 -2.97
CA GLN A 139 -15.01 -25.80 -1.69
C GLN A 139 -14.50 -24.36 -1.80
N LEU A 140 -13.85 -23.98 -2.91
CA LEU A 140 -13.27 -22.66 -3.15
C LEU A 140 -14.02 -21.85 -4.22
N GLU A 141 -14.87 -22.49 -5.03
CA GLU A 141 -15.56 -21.88 -6.16
C GLU A 141 -16.35 -20.64 -5.76
N THR A 142 -17.12 -20.72 -4.69
CA THR A 142 -17.90 -19.58 -4.17
C THR A 142 -16.99 -18.42 -3.78
N LEU A 143 -15.87 -18.69 -3.08
CA LEU A 143 -14.92 -17.67 -2.66
C LEU A 143 -14.24 -17.02 -3.87
N LEU A 144 -13.84 -17.80 -4.87
CA LEU A 144 -13.23 -17.31 -6.10
C LEU A 144 -14.18 -16.35 -6.85
N HIS A 145 -15.41 -16.74 -7.08
CA HIS A 145 -16.39 -15.87 -7.75
C HIS A 145 -16.72 -14.61 -6.93
N GLN A 146 -16.82 -14.72 -5.61
CA GLN A 146 -16.97 -13.55 -4.74
C GLN A 146 -15.77 -12.63 -4.83
N THR A 147 -14.55 -13.17 -4.89
CA THR A 147 -13.32 -12.40 -5.02
C THR A 147 -13.24 -11.68 -6.36
N ILE A 148 -13.55 -12.36 -7.47
CA ILE A 148 -13.60 -11.74 -8.81
C ILE A 148 -14.55 -10.54 -8.79
N LYS A 149 -15.77 -10.75 -8.32
CA LYS A 149 -16.78 -9.69 -8.24
C LYS A 149 -16.35 -8.52 -7.36
N LYS A 150 -15.82 -8.84 -6.16
CA LYS A 150 -15.41 -7.81 -5.19
C LYS A 150 -14.23 -7.01 -5.68
N VAL A 151 -13.17 -7.66 -6.16
CA VAL A 151 -11.96 -6.98 -6.64
C VAL A 151 -12.31 -6.07 -7.82
N GLY A 152 -13.11 -6.54 -8.80
CA GLY A 152 -13.56 -5.71 -9.92
C GLY A 152 -14.32 -4.47 -9.46
N ALA A 153 -15.32 -4.64 -8.58
CA ALA A 153 -16.11 -3.52 -8.06
C ALA A 153 -15.26 -2.54 -7.21
N ASP A 154 -14.31 -3.06 -6.43
CA ASP A 154 -13.42 -2.24 -5.60
C ASP A 154 -12.44 -1.42 -6.47
N ILE A 155 -11.92 -1.99 -7.56
CA ILE A 155 -11.07 -1.26 -8.51
C ILE A 155 -11.86 -0.13 -9.19
N GLU A 156 -13.06 -0.40 -9.68
CA GLU A 156 -13.94 0.62 -10.26
C GLU A 156 -14.29 1.73 -9.26
N GLY A 157 -14.46 1.36 -7.99
CA GLY A 157 -14.76 2.27 -6.89
C GLY A 157 -13.54 2.95 -6.25
N LEU A 158 -12.31 2.74 -6.77
CA LEU A 158 -11.03 3.21 -6.19
C LEU A 158 -10.78 2.75 -4.74
N LYS A 159 -11.34 1.60 -4.36
CA LYS A 159 -11.17 0.95 -3.06
C LYS A 159 -10.05 -0.10 -3.11
N MET A 160 -8.87 0.31 -3.52
CA MET A 160 -7.74 -0.59 -3.78
C MET A 160 -7.33 -1.39 -2.54
N ASN A 161 -7.39 -0.77 -1.35
CA ASN A 161 -7.06 -1.42 -0.08
C ASN A 161 -7.99 -2.60 0.23
N THR A 162 -9.28 -2.50 -0.05
CA THR A 162 -10.24 -3.60 0.19
C THR A 162 -10.12 -4.69 -0.87
N ALA A 163 -9.78 -4.34 -2.11
CA ALA A 163 -9.47 -5.31 -3.16
C ALA A 163 -8.25 -6.16 -2.77
N ILE A 164 -7.17 -5.53 -2.32
CA ILE A 164 -5.95 -6.23 -1.86
C ILE A 164 -6.24 -7.11 -0.65
N ALA A 165 -7.01 -6.63 0.32
CA ALA A 165 -7.43 -7.45 1.48
C ALA A 165 -8.21 -8.69 1.07
N GLN A 166 -9.08 -8.57 0.05
CA GLN A 166 -9.80 -9.72 -0.49
C GLN A 166 -8.89 -10.73 -1.18
N LEU A 167 -7.87 -10.25 -1.93
CA LEU A 167 -6.84 -11.12 -2.51
C LEU A 167 -6.04 -11.85 -1.44
N MET A 168 -5.68 -11.17 -0.34
CA MET A 168 -5.01 -11.82 0.80
C MET A 168 -5.88 -12.92 1.40
N THR A 169 -7.20 -12.69 1.50
CA THR A 169 -8.15 -13.70 2.00
C THR A 169 -8.20 -14.92 1.07
N LEU A 170 -8.27 -14.71 -0.25
CA LEU A 170 -8.26 -15.80 -1.22
C LEU A 170 -6.97 -16.61 -1.15
N VAL A 171 -5.80 -15.95 -1.13
CA VAL A 171 -4.49 -16.63 -1.03
C VAL A 171 -4.39 -17.44 0.27
N ASN A 172 -4.89 -16.92 1.41
CA ASN A 172 -4.94 -17.70 2.65
C ASN A 172 -5.78 -18.98 2.49
N ALA A 173 -6.97 -18.85 1.90
CA ALA A 173 -7.85 -20.00 1.68
C ALA A 173 -7.21 -21.05 0.74
N LEU A 174 -6.44 -20.64 -0.26
CA LEU A 174 -5.70 -21.56 -1.13
C LEU A 174 -4.63 -22.33 -0.33
N TYR A 175 -3.89 -21.65 0.54
CA TYR A 175 -2.92 -22.31 1.44
C TYR A 175 -3.58 -23.25 2.43
N ASP A 176 -4.74 -22.89 2.98
CA ASP A 176 -5.51 -23.74 3.91
C ASP A 176 -6.09 -24.99 3.23
N ASN A 177 -6.10 -25.01 1.89
CA ASN A 177 -6.54 -26.13 1.06
C ASN A 177 -5.38 -26.75 0.24
N ASP A 178 -4.18 -26.76 0.79
CA ASP A 178 -2.99 -27.42 0.26
C ASP A 178 -2.47 -26.90 -1.09
N GLY A 179 -2.83 -25.69 -1.49
CA GLY A 179 -2.37 -25.06 -2.73
C GLY A 179 -3.52 -24.64 -3.65
N ALA A 180 -3.27 -24.54 -4.93
CA ALA A 180 -4.23 -24.09 -5.94
C ALA A 180 -4.25 -25.01 -7.16
N THR A 181 -5.40 -25.20 -7.80
CA THR A 181 -5.41 -25.69 -9.18
C THR A 181 -4.84 -24.61 -10.11
N ARG A 182 -4.44 -25.01 -11.32
CA ARG A 182 -3.99 -24.03 -12.32
C ARG A 182 -5.01 -22.91 -12.54
N ALA A 183 -6.29 -23.23 -12.70
CA ALA A 183 -7.36 -22.25 -12.93
C ALA A 183 -7.57 -21.29 -11.73
N GLU A 184 -7.47 -21.81 -10.50
CA GLU A 184 -7.55 -21.01 -9.28
C GLU A 184 -6.36 -20.02 -9.20
N PHE A 185 -5.16 -20.48 -9.53
CA PHE A 185 -3.96 -19.65 -9.52
C PHE A 185 -3.95 -18.62 -10.65
N GLU A 186 -4.35 -19.00 -11.88
CA GLU A 186 -4.55 -18.05 -13.00
C GLU A 186 -5.49 -16.90 -12.58
N THR A 187 -6.55 -17.19 -11.85
CA THR A 187 -7.47 -16.17 -11.31
C THR A 187 -6.77 -15.23 -10.33
N VAL A 188 -5.95 -15.75 -9.41
CA VAL A 188 -5.15 -14.93 -8.49
C VAL A 188 -4.22 -14.01 -9.26
N VAL A 189 -3.48 -14.54 -10.25
CA VAL A 189 -2.52 -13.79 -11.06
C VAL A 189 -3.20 -12.67 -11.84
N GLN A 190 -4.34 -12.95 -12.49
CA GLN A 190 -5.11 -11.96 -13.23
C GLN A 190 -5.65 -10.84 -12.34
N LEU A 191 -6.20 -11.17 -11.17
CA LEU A 191 -6.75 -10.19 -10.25
C LEU A 191 -5.67 -9.35 -9.55
N LEU A 192 -4.47 -9.90 -9.38
CA LEU A 192 -3.32 -9.22 -8.77
C LEU A 192 -2.58 -8.32 -9.78
N ASN A 193 -2.68 -8.58 -11.09
CA ASN A 193 -1.93 -7.88 -12.14
C ASN A 193 -2.00 -6.35 -12.04
N PRO A 194 -3.14 -5.68 -11.79
CA PRO A 194 -3.19 -4.23 -11.66
C PRO A 194 -2.31 -3.67 -10.52
N PHE A 195 -2.05 -4.48 -9.49
CA PHE A 195 -1.30 -4.09 -8.28
C PHE A 195 0.19 -4.44 -8.38
N ALA A 196 0.53 -5.60 -8.95
CA ALA A 196 1.87 -6.15 -9.02
C ALA A 196 2.18 -6.69 -10.43
N PRO A 197 2.25 -5.82 -11.45
CA PRO A 197 2.31 -6.24 -12.86
C PRO A 197 3.57 -7.03 -13.22
N HIS A 198 4.74 -6.67 -12.68
CA HIS A 198 5.98 -7.36 -13.07
C HIS A 198 5.99 -8.83 -12.61
N MET A 199 5.62 -9.06 -11.35
CA MET A 199 5.57 -10.42 -10.80
C MET A 199 4.49 -11.27 -11.48
N THR A 200 3.34 -10.68 -11.75
CA THR A 200 2.21 -11.42 -12.33
C THR A 200 2.44 -11.78 -13.80
N GLU A 201 3.12 -10.93 -14.56
CA GLU A 201 3.54 -11.27 -15.93
C GLU A 201 4.54 -12.44 -15.94
N GLU A 202 5.54 -12.43 -15.05
CA GLU A 202 6.47 -13.55 -14.89
C GLU A 202 5.76 -14.85 -14.47
N LEU A 203 4.78 -14.77 -13.57
CA LEU A 203 4.00 -15.95 -13.17
C LEU A 203 3.11 -16.45 -14.31
N TRP A 204 2.55 -15.55 -15.10
CA TRP A 204 1.72 -15.90 -16.25
C TRP A 204 2.51 -16.61 -17.35
N GLU A 205 3.75 -16.18 -17.61
CA GLU A 205 4.63 -16.85 -18.57
C GLU A 205 5.01 -18.29 -18.12
N LYS A 206 5.09 -18.53 -16.80
CA LYS A 206 5.38 -19.87 -16.24
C LYS A 206 4.19 -20.83 -16.28
N LEU A 207 2.97 -20.32 -16.36
CA LEU A 207 1.73 -21.11 -16.41
C LEU A 207 1.47 -21.63 -17.83
#